data_1f5ba170d893cc3e53d3355366703924
#
_entry.id   1f5ba170d893cc3e53d3355366703924
#
_cell.length_a   1.000
_cell.length_b   1.000
_cell.length_c   1.000
_cell.angle_alpha   90.00
_cell.angle_beta   90.00
_cell.angle_gamma   90.00
#
_symmetry.space_group_name_H-M   'P 1'
#
loop_
_entity.id
_entity.type
_entity.pdbx_description
1 polymer ?
#
loop_
_entity_poly.entity_id
_entity_poly.type
_entity_poly.pdbx_seq_one_letter_code
_entity_poly.pdbx_strand_id
1 'polypeptide(L)'
;MPYKVVRGENNTTRVDINGKLYTPQEISAMILQKMKKTAEEYLRQDVTEAVITVPAYFSDSQRQATKEAGRIAGLDVKRIINEPTAAALAYGLDKKDKDMKVAVYDLGGGTFDISILQLGGGVFEVLSTNGDTHLGGDDFDQVIIDWLAGEFAAENGGIDLKKDPMALQRLKEAAEKAKIELSSQTSTEINLPYIMPVDGIPKHLVKTLTRSKFEQLSDNLFQRSIEPCRKALADAHLNPSDIDEVLLVGGSTRIPYVQELVKNFFGKEPNKSVNPDEVVAIGASIQGGVHEDPLEKEMATLSRGSS
;
A
#
# COMPACT_ATOMS: atom_id res chain seq x y z
N MET A 1 8.71 1.42 -14.67
CA MET A 1 8.87 2.40 -13.57
C MET A 1 8.88 3.80 -14.18
N PRO A 2 8.37 4.82 -13.51
CA PRO A 2 8.30 6.18 -14.05
C PRO A 2 9.65 6.90 -14.07
N TYR A 3 10.72 6.26 -13.59
CA TYR A 3 12.07 6.79 -13.55
C TYR A 3 13.07 5.80 -14.15
N LYS A 4 14.23 6.31 -14.57
CA LYS A 4 15.25 5.53 -15.24
C LYS A 4 16.09 4.72 -14.24
N VAL A 5 16.03 3.40 -14.37
CA VAL A 5 16.84 2.47 -13.59
C VAL A 5 17.98 1.97 -14.46
N VAL A 6 19.20 2.01 -13.93
CA VAL A 6 20.43 1.62 -14.63
C VAL A 6 21.27 0.68 -13.77
N ARG A 7 22.20 -0.01 -14.42
CA ARG A 7 23.17 -0.88 -13.77
C ARG A 7 24.31 -0.05 -13.18
N GLY A 8 24.59 -0.20 -11.90
CA GLY A 8 25.74 0.38 -11.24
C GLY A 8 26.92 -0.60 -11.12
N GLU A 9 27.92 -0.21 -10.35
CA GLU A 9 29.07 -1.07 -10.03
C GLU A 9 28.63 -2.36 -9.33
N ASN A 10 29.37 -3.44 -9.55
CA ASN A 10 29.07 -4.76 -8.98
C ASN A 10 27.67 -5.30 -9.27
N ASN A 11 27.10 -4.93 -10.44
CA ASN A 11 25.76 -5.35 -10.85
C ASN A 11 24.63 -4.86 -9.91
N THR A 12 24.86 -3.79 -9.18
CA THR A 12 23.86 -3.20 -8.29
C THR A 12 22.93 -2.24 -9.05
N THR A 13 21.76 -2.01 -8.48
CA THR A 13 20.77 -1.08 -9.06
C THR A 13 21.14 0.37 -8.74
N ARG A 14 20.93 1.27 -9.73
CA ARG A 14 21.01 2.73 -9.54
C ARG A 14 19.81 3.40 -10.19
N VAL A 15 19.43 4.56 -9.65
CA VAL A 15 18.43 5.45 -10.23
C VAL A 15 19.15 6.63 -10.85
N ASP A 16 18.90 6.88 -12.13
CA ASP A 16 19.47 8.00 -12.85
C ASP A 16 18.50 9.20 -12.82
N ILE A 17 18.90 10.26 -12.15
CA ILE A 17 18.16 11.53 -12.09
C ILE A 17 19.06 12.62 -12.67
N ASN A 18 18.73 13.07 -13.86
CA ASN A 18 19.47 14.13 -14.58
C ASN A 18 20.98 13.83 -14.72
N GLY A 19 21.33 12.56 -14.97
CA GLY A 19 22.72 12.11 -15.14
C GLY A 19 23.46 11.83 -13.84
N LYS A 20 22.84 12.05 -12.69
CA LYS A 20 23.39 11.66 -11.37
C LYS A 20 22.80 10.32 -10.96
N LEU A 21 23.68 9.41 -10.53
CA LEU A 21 23.30 8.06 -10.10
C LEU A 21 23.13 8.01 -8.58
N TYR A 22 21.99 7.46 -8.15
CA TYR A 22 21.66 7.27 -6.74
C TYR A 22 21.46 5.80 -6.42
N THR A 23 21.88 5.39 -5.22
CA THR A 23 21.57 4.07 -4.69
C THR A 23 20.10 4.00 -4.26
N PRO A 24 19.49 2.80 -4.18
CA PRO A 24 18.15 2.64 -3.58
C PRO A 24 18.08 3.20 -2.17
N GLN A 25 19.10 3.03 -1.35
CA GLN A 25 19.17 3.57 0.02
C GLN A 25 19.13 5.10 0.03
N GLU A 26 19.84 5.77 -0.88
CA GLU A 26 19.83 7.23 -0.98
C GLU A 26 18.43 7.75 -1.38
N ILE A 27 17.75 7.09 -2.32
CA ILE A 27 16.39 7.46 -2.72
C ILE A 27 15.41 7.25 -1.55
N SER A 28 15.48 6.12 -0.88
CA SER A 28 14.66 5.85 0.31
C SER A 28 14.94 6.85 1.43
N ALA A 29 16.21 7.23 1.62
CA ALA A 29 16.60 8.24 2.61
C ALA A 29 15.98 9.61 2.31
N MET A 30 15.85 10.02 1.06
CA MET A 30 15.18 11.27 0.69
C MET A 30 13.72 11.28 1.13
N ILE A 31 13.01 10.15 0.97
CA ILE A 31 11.63 9.98 1.43
C ILE A 31 11.56 10.05 2.95
N LEU A 32 12.45 9.31 3.64
CA LEU A 32 12.50 9.31 5.11
C LEU A 32 12.87 10.69 5.67
N GLN A 33 13.76 11.44 5.02
CA GLN A 33 14.06 12.84 5.38
C GLN A 33 12.83 13.73 5.27
N LYS A 34 12.03 13.55 4.21
CA LYS A 34 10.77 14.29 4.06
C LYS A 34 9.79 13.94 5.18
N MET A 35 9.66 12.67 5.55
CA MET A 35 8.81 12.23 6.66
C MET A 35 9.31 12.80 8.00
N LYS A 36 10.61 12.73 8.25
CA LYS A 36 11.27 13.31 9.45
C LYS A 36 10.95 14.80 9.55
N LYS A 37 11.18 15.55 8.48
CA LYS A 37 10.91 16.98 8.43
C LYS A 37 9.43 17.31 8.68
N THR A 38 8.52 16.58 8.07
CA THR A 38 7.08 16.74 8.26
C THR A 38 6.69 16.50 9.73
N ALA A 39 7.25 15.46 10.36
CA ALA A 39 7.02 15.18 11.78
C ALA A 39 7.57 16.29 12.68
N GLU A 40 8.77 16.79 12.42
CA GLU A 40 9.40 17.88 13.17
C GLU A 40 8.61 19.18 13.07
N GLU A 41 8.12 19.53 11.88
CA GLU A 41 7.28 20.70 11.64
C GLU A 41 5.96 20.60 12.42
N TYR A 42 5.36 19.43 12.47
CA TYR A 42 4.11 19.17 13.20
C TYR A 42 4.31 19.21 14.72
N LEU A 43 5.33 18.48 15.21
CA LEU A 43 5.62 18.34 16.64
C LEU A 43 6.35 19.55 17.23
N ARG A 44 6.96 20.39 16.39
CA ARG A 44 7.83 21.51 16.77
C ARG A 44 9.00 21.12 17.67
N GLN A 45 9.56 19.95 17.39
CA GLN A 45 10.73 19.41 18.07
C GLN A 45 11.51 18.50 17.12
N ASP A 46 12.78 18.22 17.44
CA ASP A 46 13.59 17.30 16.67
C ASP A 46 13.06 15.88 16.78
N VAL A 47 13.07 15.15 15.66
CA VAL A 47 12.75 13.73 15.58
C VAL A 47 14.04 12.96 15.27
N THR A 48 14.50 12.17 16.22
CA THR A 48 15.79 11.50 16.15
C THR A 48 15.70 9.98 16.01
N GLU A 49 14.57 9.40 16.38
CA GLU A 49 14.35 7.94 16.41
C GLU A 49 13.16 7.55 15.53
N ALA A 50 13.20 6.33 14.99
CA ALA A 50 12.11 5.78 14.18
C ALA A 50 11.97 4.27 14.32
N VAL A 51 10.72 3.81 14.18
CA VAL A 51 10.38 2.43 13.81
C VAL A 51 9.98 2.45 12.35
N ILE A 52 10.57 1.59 11.53
CA ILE A 52 10.31 1.53 10.08
C ILE A 52 9.71 0.17 9.76
N THR A 53 8.66 0.18 8.95
CA THR A 53 8.00 -1.04 8.48
C THR A 53 8.52 -1.46 7.11
N VAL A 54 8.54 -2.77 6.88
CA VAL A 54 8.91 -3.39 5.60
C VAL A 54 7.95 -4.52 5.27
N PRO A 55 7.78 -4.86 3.98
CA PRO A 55 7.06 -6.07 3.60
C PRO A 55 7.63 -7.32 4.29
N ALA A 56 6.76 -8.26 4.63
CA ALA A 56 7.19 -9.47 5.35
C ALA A 56 8.16 -10.35 4.55
N TYR A 57 8.13 -10.26 3.21
CA TYR A 57 9.02 -11.02 2.32
C TYR A 57 10.41 -10.39 2.13
N PHE A 58 10.69 -9.21 2.69
CA PHE A 58 12.01 -8.60 2.58
C PHE A 58 13.09 -9.52 3.17
N SER A 59 14.16 -9.70 2.41
CA SER A 59 15.36 -10.39 2.86
C SER A 59 16.12 -9.57 3.91
N ASP A 60 17.04 -10.21 4.61
CA ASP A 60 17.90 -9.53 5.59
C ASP A 60 18.69 -8.37 4.96
N SER A 61 19.18 -8.55 3.72
CA SER A 61 19.88 -7.49 3.00
C SER A 61 18.97 -6.29 2.67
N GLN A 62 17.70 -6.52 2.32
CA GLN A 62 16.73 -5.45 2.09
C GLN A 62 16.35 -4.74 3.39
N ARG A 63 16.22 -5.47 4.49
CA ARG A 63 16.00 -4.90 5.83
C ARG A 63 17.17 -4.04 6.28
N GLN A 64 18.41 -4.53 6.06
CA GLN A 64 19.61 -3.77 6.35
C GLN A 64 19.71 -2.50 5.50
N ALA A 65 19.40 -2.58 4.20
CA ALA A 65 19.35 -1.42 3.30
C ALA A 65 18.32 -0.37 3.76
N THR A 66 17.17 -0.80 4.25
CA THR A 66 16.15 0.09 4.82
C THR A 66 16.65 0.78 6.10
N LYS A 67 17.33 0.04 6.96
CA LYS A 67 17.96 0.59 8.17
C LYS A 67 19.05 1.62 7.85
N GLU A 68 19.86 1.35 6.83
CA GLU A 68 20.86 2.29 6.32
C GLU A 68 20.22 3.57 5.76
N ALA A 69 19.12 3.44 5.01
CA ALA A 69 18.36 4.59 4.52
C ALA A 69 17.87 5.48 5.67
N GLY A 70 17.39 4.90 6.76
CA GLY A 70 17.02 5.62 7.98
C GLY A 70 18.21 6.37 8.58
N ARG A 71 19.37 5.75 8.66
CA ARG A 71 20.60 6.39 9.14
C ARG A 71 21.04 7.55 8.26
N ILE A 72 21.02 7.39 6.93
CA ILE A 72 21.34 8.45 5.97
C ILE A 72 20.36 9.63 6.15
N ALA A 73 19.10 9.34 6.45
CA ALA A 73 18.09 10.36 6.72
C ALA A 73 18.25 11.08 8.07
N GLY A 74 19.19 10.65 8.92
CA GLY A 74 19.45 11.22 10.24
C GLY A 74 18.56 10.65 11.34
N LEU A 75 18.11 9.40 11.18
CA LEU A 75 17.26 8.69 12.14
C LEU A 75 18.03 7.54 12.78
N ASP A 76 17.88 7.37 14.08
CA ASP A 76 18.25 6.15 14.79
C ASP A 76 17.07 5.16 14.67
N VAL A 77 17.27 4.13 13.84
CA VAL A 77 16.23 3.13 13.56
C VAL A 77 16.23 2.11 14.70
N LYS A 78 15.24 2.22 15.59
CA LYS A 78 15.09 1.33 16.76
C LYS A 78 14.66 -0.06 16.38
N ARG A 79 13.75 -0.18 15.40
CA ARG A 79 13.26 -1.45 14.88
C ARG A 79 12.87 -1.37 13.42
N ILE A 80 13.05 -2.50 12.75
CA ILE A 80 12.42 -2.84 11.48
C ILE A 80 11.37 -3.90 11.79
N ILE A 81 10.09 -3.63 11.48
CA ILE A 81 8.99 -4.57 11.70
C ILE A 81 8.27 -4.88 10.39
N ASN A 82 7.65 -6.05 10.33
CA ASN A 82 6.85 -6.44 9.18
C ASN A 82 5.54 -5.62 9.10
N GLU A 83 5.18 -5.16 7.92
CA GLU A 83 3.93 -4.43 7.68
C GLU A 83 2.70 -5.20 8.17
N PRO A 84 2.52 -6.51 7.88
CA PRO A 84 1.36 -7.23 8.38
C PRO A 84 1.35 -7.40 9.90
N THR A 85 2.50 -7.49 10.54
CA THR A 85 2.60 -7.50 12.00
C THR A 85 2.18 -6.15 12.59
N ALA A 86 2.63 -5.05 12.01
CA ALA A 86 2.19 -3.71 12.41
C ALA A 86 0.67 -3.56 12.26
N ALA A 87 0.10 -4.04 11.16
CA ALA A 87 -1.34 -4.04 10.97
C ALA A 87 -2.08 -4.82 12.07
N ALA A 88 -1.61 -6.01 12.41
CA ALA A 88 -2.20 -6.82 13.47
C ALA A 88 -2.14 -6.11 14.84
N LEU A 89 -1.05 -5.40 15.15
CA LEU A 89 -0.95 -4.56 16.35
C LEU A 89 -1.97 -3.42 16.34
N ALA A 90 -2.12 -2.73 15.21
CA ALA A 90 -3.10 -1.64 15.09
C ALA A 90 -4.54 -2.10 15.29
N TYR A 91 -4.86 -3.31 14.87
CA TYR A 91 -6.16 -3.94 15.13
C TYR A 91 -6.31 -4.50 16.55
N GLY A 92 -5.28 -4.39 17.40
CA GLY A 92 -5.32 -4.79 18.79
C GLY A 92 -5.33 -6.30 19.01
N LEU A 93 -4.83 -7.08 18.08
CA LEU A 93 -4.87 -8.54 18.14
C LEU A 93 -3.90 -9.11 19.19
N ASP A 94 -2.82 -8.40 19.50
CA ASP A 94 -1.88 -8.73 20.56
C ASP A 94 -2.52 -8.78 21.96
N LYS A 95 -3.61 -8.04 22.14
CA LYS A 95 -4.38 -7.97 23.41
C LYS A 95 -5.41 -9.09 23.55
N LYS A 96 -5.61 -9.91 22.51
CA LYS A 96 -6.50 -11.06 22.55
C LYS A 96 -5.74 -12.24 23.15
N ASP A 97 -6.17 -12.71 24.32
CA ASP A 97 -5.61 -13.88 24.99
C ASP A 97 -6.12 -15.18 24.31
N LYS A 98 -5.75 -15.36 23.06
CA LYS A 98 -6.21 -16.45 22.23
C LYS A 98 -5.23 -16.69 21.07
N ASP A 99 -4.87 -17.94 20.86
CA ASP A 99 -4.19 -18.33 19.63
C ASP A 99 -5.13 -18.15 18.45
N MET A 100 -4.64 -17.54 17.37
CA MET A 100 -5.45 -17.28 16.19
C MET A 100 -4.61 -17.23 14.91
N LYS A 101 -5.26 -17.53 13.79
CA LYS A 101 -4.71 -17.39 12.45
C LYS A 101 -5.35 -16.19 11.77
N VAL A 102 -4.52 -15.35 11.21
CA VAL A 102 -4.92 -14.03 10.67
C VAL A 102 -4.42 -13.92 9.23
N ALA A 103 -5.31 -13.51 8.35
CA ALA A 103 -4.95 -13.09 6.99
C ALA A 103 -4.90 -11.56 6.94
N VAL A 104 -3.80 -11.01 6.43
CA VAL A 104 -3.66 -9.58 6.18
C VAL A 104 -3.70 -9.35 4.68
N TYR A 105 -4.78 -8.75 4.21
CA TYR A 105 -5.01 -8.41 2.81
C TYR A 105 -4.67 -6.94 2.60
N ASP A 106 -3.52 -6.70 1.97
CA ASP A 106 -2.98 -5.36 1.76
C ASP A 106 -3.02 -5.00 0.27
N LEU A 107 -3.97 -4.13 -0.10
CA LEU A 107 -4.10 -3.59 -1.44
C LEU A 107 -3.85 -2.08 -1.41
N GLY A 108 -2.62 -1.72 -1.71
CA GLY A 108 -2.15 -0.33 -1.74
C GLY A 108 -2.32 0.33 -3.11
N GLY A 109 -1.54 1.38 -3.34
CA GLY A 109 -1.54 2.13 -4.60
C GLY A 109 -0.88 1.39 -5.75
N GLY A 110 0.20 0.63 -5.50
CA GLY A 110 1.01 -0.01 -6.55
C GLY A 110 1.20 -1.50 -6.40
N THR A 111 1.00 -2.06 -5.21
CA THR A 111 1.23 -3.48 -4.92
C THR A 111 0.08 -4.10 -4.15
N PHE A 112 -0.06 -5.40 -4.32
CA PHE A 112 -0.92 -6.26 -3.51
C PHE A 112 -0.09 -7.26 -2.74
N ASP A 113 -0.31 -7.35 -1.43
CA ASP A 113 0.34 -8.31 -0.55
C ASP A 113 -0.67 -9.04 0.31
N ILE A 114 -0.53 -10.35 0.41
CA ILE A 114 -1.28 -11.20 1.34
C ILE A 114 -0.29 -11.89 2.27
N SER A 115 -0.55 -11.81 3.56
CA SER A 115 0.25 -12.48 4.58
C SER A 115 -0.64 -13.29 5.50
N ILE A 116 -0.21 -14.51 5.81
CA ILE A 116 -0.87 -15.37 6.78
C ILE A 116 -0.01 -15.36 8.05
N LEU A 117 -0.62 -14.95 9.14
CA LEU A 117 0.03 -14.86 10.45
C LEU A 117 -0.58 -15.87 11.42
N GLN A 118 0.24 -16.35 12.33
CA GLN A 118 -0.20 -17.02 13.54
C GLN A 118 0.12 -16.14 14.74
N LEU A 119 -0.88 -15.92 15.58
CA LEU A 119 -0.71 -15.30 16.89
C LEU A 119 -0.76 -16.40 17.94
N GLY A 120 0.24 -16.46 18.80
CA GLY A 120 0.30 -17.39 19.92
C GLY A 120 1.19 -16.82 21.03
N GLY A 121 0.73 -16.85 22.28
CA GLY A 121 1.49 -16.34 23.41
C GLY A 121 1.89 -14.87 23.32
N GLY A 122 1.10 -14.04 22.62
CA GLY A 122 1.41 -12.61 22.38
C GLY A 122 2.44 -12.34 21.29
N VAL A 123 2.89 -13.38 20.58
CA VAL A 123 3.87 -13.27 19.48
C VAL A 123 3.20 -13.53 18.13
N PHE A 124 3.53 -12.69 17.13
CA PHE A 124 3.13 -12.89 15.74
C PHE A 124 4.21 -13.63 14.96
N GLU A 125 3.83 -14.71 14.30
CA GLU A 125 4.66 -15.45 13.37
C GLU A 125 4.07 -15.34 11.96
N VAL A 126 4.90 -15.00 10.97
CA VAL A 126 4.49 -14.99 9.57
C VAL A 126 4.63 -16.41 9.02
N LEU A 127 3.51 -17.05 8.72
CA LEU A 127 3.48 -18.41 8.17
C LEU A 127 3.77 -18.42 6.68
N SER A 128 3.23 -17.47 5.93
CA SER A 128 3.43 -17.35 4.49
C SER A 128 3.11 -15.96 4.00
N THR A 129 3.68 -15.61 2.84
CA THR A 129 3.37 -14.39 2.10
C THR A 129 3.26 -14.69 0.61
N ASN A 130 2.44 -13.94 -0.08
CA ASN A 130 2.36 -13.92 -1.54
C ASN A 130 1.86 -12.55 -1.98
N GLY A 131 1.82 -12.28 -3.28
CA GLY A 131 1.33 -10.98 -3.75
C GLY A 131 1.47 -10.81 -5.25
N ASP A 132 1.19 -9.58 -5.68
CA ASP A 132 1.36 -9.11 -7.05
C ASP A 132 1.95 -7.69 -7.00
N THR A 133 3.19 -7.54 -7.42
CA THR A 133 3.93 -6.26 -7.40
C THR A 133 3.46 -5.27 -8.47
N HIS A 134 2.50 -5.65 -9.29
CA HIS A 134 1.91 -4.85 -10.38
C HIS A 134 0.38 -4.84 -10.27
N LEU A 135 -0.14 -4.85 -9.06
CA LEU A 135 -1.57 -4.76 -8.78
C LEU A 135 -1.80 -3.78 -7.64
N GLY A 136 -2.45 -2.68 -7.92
CA GLY A 136 -2.77 -1.65 -6.92
C GLY A 136 -3.74 -0.60 -7.45
N GLY A 137 -3.98 0.43 -6.66
CA GLY A 137 -4.88 1.53 -6.98
C GLY A 137 -4.59 2.22 -8.32
N ASP A 138 -3.30 2.32 -8.68
CA ASP A 138 -2.86 2.92 -9.95
C ASP A 138 -3.36 2.15 -11.17
N ASP A 139 -3.48 0.82 -11.07
CA ASP A 139 -4.03 0.00 -12.15
C ASP A 139 -5.52 0.24 -12.33
N PHE A 140 -6.25 0.42 -11.24
CA PHE A 140 -7.67 0.81 -11.29
C PHE A 140 -7.86 2.22 -11.87
N ASP A 141 -6.99 3.15 -11.55
CA ASP A 141 -6.97 4.47 -12.16
C ASP A 141 -6.73 4.37 -13.67
N GLN A 142 -5.77 3.53 -14.09
CA GLN A 142 -5.46 3.33 -15.50
C GLN A 142 -6.65 2.79 -16.29
N VAL A 143 -7.45 1.91 -15.70
CA VAL A 143 -8.70 1.42 -16.34
C VAL A 143 -9.66 2.57 -16.62
N ILE A 144 -9.83 3.49 -15.69
CA ILE A 144 -10.69 4.68 -15.86
C ILE A 144 -10.11 5.62 -16.91
N ILE A 145 -8.79 5.85 -16.88
CA ILE A 145 -8.09 6.68 -17.87
C ILE A 145 -8.31 6.13 -19.28
N ASP A 146 -8.12 4.84 -19.47
CA ASP A 146 -8.27 4.18 -20.77
C ASP A 146 -9.73 4.25 -21.27
N TRP A 147 -10.70 4.07 -20.37
CA TRP A 147 -12.10 4.24 -20.71
C TRP A 147 -12.42 5.67 -21.13
N LEU A 148 -12.02 6.69 -20.37
CA LEU A 148 -12.24 8.10 -20.69
C LEU A 148 -11.59 8.50 -22.01
N ALA A 149 -10.35 8.07 -22.24
CA ALA A 149 -9.62 8.34 -23.48
C ALA A 149 -10.29 7.65 -24.68
N GLY A 150 -10.81 6.43 -24.49
CA GLY A 150 -11.55 5.70 -25.50
C GLY A 150 -12.86 6.38 -25.88
N GLU A 151 -13.64 6.85 -24.92
CA GLU A 151 -14.86 7.60 -25.12
C GLU A 151 -14.62 8.90 -25.89
N PHE A 152 -13.58 9.66 -25.49
CA PHE A 152 -13.20 10.89 -26.20
C PHE A 152 -12.77 10.61 -27.64
N ALA A 153 -11.95 9.59 -27.88
CA ALA A 153 -11.49 9.21 -29.21
C ALA A 153 -12.66 8.81 -30.12
N ALA A 154 -13.62 8.07 -29.61
CA ALA A 154 -14.83 7.67 -30.35
C ALA A 154 -15.65 8.88 -30.81
N GLU A 155 -15.73 9.95 -30.02
CA GLU A 155 -16.47 11.17 -30.32
C GLU A 155 -15.68 12.21 -31.13
N ASN A 156 -14.34 12.08 -31.19
CA ASN A 156 -13.44 13.09 -31.75
C ASN A 156 -12.44 12.51 -32.77
N GLY A 157 -12.89 11.66 -33.65
CA GLY A 157 -12.08 11.20 -34.81
C GLY A 157 -10.84 10.38 -34.47
N GLY A 158 -10.83 9.68 -33.33
CA GLY A 158 -9.73 8.82 -32.92
C GLY A 158 -8.59 9.54 -32.24
N ILE A 159 -8.76 10.79 -31.79
CA ILE A 159 -7.74 11.55 -31.07
C ILE A 159 -7.53 10.93 -29.68
N ASP A 160 -6.27 10.58 -29.38
CA ASP A 160 -5.86 9.97 -28.10
C ASP A 160 -5.36 11.05 -27.13
N LEU A 161 -6.16 11.33 -26.11
CA LEU A 161 -5.82 12.28 -25.04
C LEU A 161 -4.56 11.91 -24.27
N LYS A 162 -4.21 10.62 -24.22
CA LYS A 162 -3.04 10.13 -23.47
C LYS A 162 -1.71 10.57 -24.08
N LYS A 163 -1.71 11.00 -25.35
CA LYS A 163 -0.52 11.51 -26.05
C LYS A 163 -0.19 12.96 -25.69
N ASP A 164 -1.13 13.70 -25.12
CA ASP A 164 -0.87 15.04 -24.61
C ASP A 164 -0.59 14.99 -23.11
N PRO A 165 0.62 15.41 -22.65
CA PRO A 165 0.98 15.33 -21.23
C PRO A 165 0.06 16.09 -20.28
N MET A 166 -0.47 17.24 -20.69
CA MET A 166 -1.40 18.03 -19.88
C MET A 166 -2.77 17.34 -19.75
N ALA A 167 -3.30 16.83 -20.86
CA ALA A 167 -4.55 16.08 -20.84
C ALA A 167 -4.42 14.80 -20.03
N LEU A 168 -3.30 14.07 -20.20
CA LEU A 168 -3.03 12.85 -19.44
C LEU A 168 -2.98 13.12 -17.92
N GLN A 169 -2.34 14.20 -17.48
CA GLN A 169 -2.28 14.55 -16.05
C GLN A 169 -3.69 14.85 -15.50
N ARG A 170 -4.51 15.58 -16.25
CA ARG A 170 -5.90 15.85 -15.87
C ARG A 170 -6.75 14.58 -15.82
N LEU A 171 -6.54 13.64 -16.75
CA LEU A 171 -7.19 12.32 -16.75
C LEU A 171 -6.80 11.52 -15.49
N LYS A 172 -5.52 11.50 -15.11
CA LYS A 172 -5.03 10.80 -13.92
C LYS A 172 -5.70 11.32 -12.64
N GLU A 173 -5.71 12.63 -12.46
CA GLU A 173 -6.33 13.26 -11.28
C GLU A 173 -7.84 12.99 -11.22
N ALA A 174 -8.52 13.09 -12.36
CA ALA A 174 -9.95 12.81 -12.44
C ALA A 174 -10.29 11.33 -12.23
N ALA A 175 -9.47 10.42 -12.74
CA ALA A 175 -9.66 8.98 -12.56
C ALA A 175 -9.49 8.56 -11.09
N GLU A 176 -8.43 9.02 -10.42
CA GLU A 176 -8.21 8.75 -9.00
C GLU A 176 -9.36 9.29 -8.15
N LYS A 177 -9.78 10.53 -8.40
CA LYS A 177 -10.91 11.14 -7.72
C LYS A 177 -12.19 10.32 -7.91
N ALA A 178 -12.50 9.94 -9.15
CA ALA A 178 -13.68 9.14 -9.46
C ALA A 178 -13.64 7.77 -8.77
N LYS A 179 -12.51 7.09 -8.77
CA LYS A 179 -12.31 5.82 -8.05
C LYS A 179 -12.63 5.99 -6.57
N ILE A 180 -12.10 7.02 -5.92
CA ILE A 180 -12.34 7.30 -4.50
C ILE A 180 -13.83 7.58 -4.24
N GLU A 181 -14.47 8.43 -5.03
CA GLU A 181 -15.88 8.77 -4.89
C GLU A 181 -16.79 7.55 -5.05
N LEU A 182 -16.48 6.63 -5.97
CA LEU A 182 -17.25 5.41 -6.21
C LEU A 182 -17.16 4.39 -5.05
N SER A 183 -16.30 4.59 -4.07
CA SER A 183 -16.33 3.80 -2.82
C SER A 183 -17.47 4.18 -1.89
N SER A 184 -17.98 5.40 -1.99
CA SER A 184 -19.10 5.91 -1.17
C SER A 184 -20.38 6.22 -1.97
N GLN A 185 -20.23 6.43 -3.29
CA GLN A 185 -21.32 6.77 -4.19
C GLN A 185 -21.52 5.69 -5.25
N THR A 186 -22.74 5.58 -5.78
CA THR A 186 -23.07 4.61 -6.86
C THR A 186 -22.74 5.14 -8.25
N SER A 187 -22.52 6.44 -8.39
CA SER A 187 -22.10 7.09 -9.63
C SER A 187 -21.37 8.40 -9.34
N THR A 188 -20.52 8.82 -10.27
CA THR A 188 -19.85 10.11 -10.21
C THR A 188 -19.78 10.74 -11.60
N GLU A 189 -19.87 12.07 -11.67
CA GLU A 189 -19.66 12.81 -12.90
C GLU A 189 -18.18 13.22 -13.01
N ILE A 190 -17.57 12.90 -14.13
CA ILE A 190 -16.23 13.34 -14.49
C ILE A 190 -16.38 14.47 -15.50
N ASN A 191 -15.98 15.67 -15.12
CA ASN A 191 -16.10 16.88 -15.93
C ASN A 191 -14.73 17.52 -16.13
N LEU A 192 -14.21 17.44 -17.35
CA LEU A 192 -12.92 18.00 -17.77
C LEU A 192 -13.16 19.03 -18.89
N PRO A 193 -13.50 20.28 -18.54
CA PRO A 193 -13.72 21.32 -19.51
C PRO A 193 -12.39 21.68 -20.23
N TYR A 194 -12.50 22.00 -21.52
CA TYR A 194 -11.36 22.40 -22.35
C TYR A 194 -10.19 21.41 -22.30
N ILE A 195 -10.51 20.11 -22.34
CA ILE A 195 -9.49 19.06 -22.20
C ILE A 195 -8.48 19.10 -23.37
N MET A 196 -8.95 19.39 -24.58
CA MET A 196 -8.13 19.50 -25.77
C MET A 196 -8.88 20.25 -26.89
N PRO A 197 -8.20 21.08 -27.71
CA PRO A 197 -8.75 21.58 -28.95
C PRO A 197 -8.72 20.49 -30.03
N VAL A 198 -9.78 20.40 -30.83
CA VAL A 198 -9.87 19.55 -32.00
C VAL A 198 -10.23 20.45 -33.18
N ASP A 199 -9.38 20.50 -34.21
CA ASP A 199 -9.52 21.42 -35.37
C ASP A 199 -9.72 22.88 -34.94
N GLY A 200 -9.03 23.31 -33.88
CA GLY A 200 -9.13 24.65 -33.30
C GLY A 200 -10.36 24.92 -32.47
N ILE A 201 -11.22 23.94 -32.29
CA ILE A 201 -12.44 24.03 -31.47
C ILE A 201 -12.18 23.40 -30.10
N PRO A 202 -12.37 24.13 -29.00
CA PRO A 202 -12.24 23.56 -27.65
C PRO A 202 -13.25 22.44 -27.44
N LYS A 203 -12.76 21.29 -26.96
CA LYS A 203 -13.58 20.14 -26.60
C LYS A 203 -13.57 19.91 -25.09
N HIS A 204 -14.69 19.42 -24.59
CA HIS A 204 -14.90 19.05 -23.20
C HIS A 204 -15.08 17.55 -23.09
N LEU A 205 -14.68 16.98 -21.97
CA LEU A 205 -14.94 15.60 -21.63
C LEU A 205 -15.84 15.57 -20.40
N VAL A 206 -17.11 15.19 -20.60
CA VAL A 206 -18.09 15.04 -19.53
C VAL A 206 -18.68 13.64 -19.62
N LYS A 207 -18.43 12.82 -18.61
CA LYS A 207 -18.92 11.44 -18.53
C LYS A 207 -19.41 11.10 -17.13
N THR A 208 -20.45 10.31 -17.05
CA THR A 208 -20.88 9.72 -15.80
C THR A 208 -20.35 8.30 -15.72
N LEU A 209 -19.60 8.00 -14.67
CA LEU A 209 -19.11 6.67 -14.36
C LEU A 209 -19.92 6.10 -13.20
N THR A 210 -20.56 4.96 -13.40
CA THR A 210 -21.24 4.22 -12.35
C THR A 210 -20.28 3.24 -11.66
N ARG A 211 -20.53 2.93 -10.39
CA ARG A 211 -19.81 1.87 -9.67
C ARG A 211 -19.85 0.55 -10.44
N SER A 212 -21.03 0.16 -10.93
CA SER A 212 -21.20 -1.08 -11.71
C SER A 212 -20.31 -1.09 -12.96
N LYS A 213 -20.20 0.03 -13.67
CA LYS A 213 -19.34 0.14 -14.86
C LYS A 213 -17.88 0.05 -14.49
N PHE A 214 -17.45 0.73 -13.42
CA PHE A 214 -16.09 0.65 -12.90
C PHE A 214 -15.73 -0.78 -12.50
N GLU A 215 -16.59 -1.46 -11.78
CA GLU A 215 -16.40 -2.85 -11.37
C GLU A 215 -16.30 -3.80 -12.58
N GLN A 216 -17.16 -3.61 -13.59
CA GLN A 216 -17.13 -4.38 -14.83
C GLN A 216 -15.81 -4.18 -15.59
N LEU A 217 -15.36 -2.94 -15.73
CA LEU A 217 -14.11 -2.60 -16.41
C LEU A 217 -12.88 -3.15 -15.67
N SER A 218 -12.96 -3.27 -14.36
CA SER A 218 -11.87 -3.65 -13.47
C SER A 218 -11.91 -5.10 -13.00
N ASP A 219 -12.87 -5.91 -13.44
CA ASP A 219 -13.08 -7.27 -12.91
C ASP A 219 -11.82 -8.13 -12.96
N ASN A 220 -11.08 -8.08 -14.05
CA ASN A 220 -9.82 -8.81 -14.18
C ASN A 220 -8.79 -8.42 -13.10
N LEU A 221 -8.71 -7.14 -12.74
CA LEU A 221 -7.80 -6.66 -11.69
C LEU A 221 -8.22 -7.19 -10.31
N PHE A 222 -9.51 -7.16 -10.00
CA PHE A 222 -10.02 -7.69 -8.74
C PHE A 222 -9.70 -9.18 -8.59
N GLN A 223 -9.95 -9.97 -9.65
CA GLN A 223 -9.72 -11.42 -9.63
C GLN A 223 -8.24 -11.78 -9.46
N ARG A 224 -7.31 -10.94 -9.91
CA ARG A 224 -5.87 -11.16 -9.76
C ARG A 224 -5.40 -11.23 -8.30
N SER A 225 -6.13 -10.68 -7.35
CA SER A 225 -5.78 -10.75 -5.93
C SER A 225 -6.09 -12.11 -5.29
N ILE A 226 -6.97 -12.90 -5.90
CA ILE A 226 -7.44 -14.17 -5.31
C ILE A 226 -6.41 -15.28 -5.43
N GLU A 227 -5.73 -15.39 -6.55
CA GLU A 227 -4.73 -16.44 -6.73
C GLU A 227 -3.55 -16.34 -5.74
N PRO A 228 -2.98 -15.17 -5.45
CA PRO A 228 -2.02 -15.01 -4.37
C PRO A 228 -2.56 -15.44 -3.00
N CYS A 229 -3.83 -15.16 -2.70
CA CYS A 229 -4.47 -15.62 -1.46
C CYS A 229 -4.52 -17.14 -1.37
N ARG A 230 -4.88 -17.84 -2.45
CA ARG A 230 -4.87 -19.30 -2.51
C ARG A 230 -3.47 -19.86 -2.27
N LYS A 231 -2.46 -19.28 -2.92
CA LYS A 231 -1.06 -19.71 -2.78
C LYS A 231 -0.56 -19.51 -1.35
N ALA A 232 -0.81 -18.34 -0.74
CA ALA A 232 -0.41 -18.08 0.63
C ALA A 232 -1.04 -19.09 1.62
N LEU A 233 -2.32 -19.38 1.46
CA LEU A 233 -2.99 -20.40 2.28
C LEU A 233 -2.42 -21.79 2.07
N ALA A 234 -2.15 -22.18 0.83
CA ALA A 234 -1.55 -23.48 0.49
C ALA A 234 -0.16 -23.63 1.11
N ASP A 235 0.68 -22.57 1.03
CA ASP A 235 2.02 -22.56 1.60
C ASP A 235 1.99 -22.63 3.13
N ALA A 236 0.95 -22.09 3.77
CA ALA A 236 0.71 -22.22 5.20
C ALA A 236 -0.01 -23.52 5.61
N HIS A 237 -0.34 -24.39 4.65
CA HIS A 237 -1.13 -25.62 4.86
C HIS A 237 -2.49 -25.36 5.51
N LEU A 238 -3.17 -24.28 5.11
CA LEU A 238 -4.45 -23.83 5.65
C LEU A 238 -5.52 -23.73 4.55
N ASN A 239 -6.77 -23.89 4.97
CA ASN A 239 -7.95 -23.55 4.16
C ASN A 239 -8.46 -22.15 4.55
N PRO A 240 -9.24 -21.48 3.69
CA PRO A 240 -9.86 -20.20 4.04
C PRO A 240 -10.65 -20.22 5.36
N SER A 241 -11.32 -21.37 5.65
CA SER A 241 -12.08 -21.59 6.88
C SER A 241 -11.24 -21.65 8.16
N ASP A 242 -9.94 -21.89 8.05
CA ASP A 242 -9.02 -21.95 9.20
C ASP A 242 -8.61 -20.54 9.67
N ILE A 243 -8.90 -19.51 8.89
CA ILE A 243 -8.57 -18.13 9.24
C ILE A 243 -9.61 -17.56 10.21
N ASP A 244 -9.14 -17.08 11.35
CA ASP A 244 -10.00 -16.51 12.41
C ASP A 244 -10.36 -15.05 12.14
N GLU A 245 -9.41 -14.26 11.64
CA GLU A 245 -9.59 -12.84 11.31
C GLU A 245 -8.96 -12.50 9.96
N VAL A 246 -9.65 -11.66 9.18
CA VAL A 246 -9.12 -11.06 7.95
C VAL A 246 -9.03 -9.57 8.14
N LEU A 247 -7.84 -9.00 8.01
CA LEU A 247 -7.57 -7.57 8.18
C LEU A 247 -7.40 -6.91 6.82
N LEU A 248 -8.06 -5.78 6.63
CA LEU A 248 -7.91 -4.96 5.42
C LEU A 248 -6.89 -3.84 5.66
N VAL A 249 -5.93 -3.75 4.75
CA VAL A 249 -4.85 -2.76 4.73
C VAL A 249 -4.75 -2.15 3.33
N GLY A 250 -4.43 -0.85 3.27
CA GLY A 250 -4.29 -0.11 2.02
C GLY A 250 -5.60 0.55 1.58
N GLY A 251 -5.47 1.76 1.00
CA GLY A 251 -6.63 2.58 0.61
C GLY A 251 -7.55 1.92 -0.41
N SER A 252 -7.02 1.07 -1.28
CA SER A 252 -7.80 0.36 -2.30
C SER A 252 -8.74 -0.70 -1.71
N THR A 253 -8.55 -1.12 -0.45
CA THR A 253 -9.50 -1.99 0.26
C THR A 253 -10.81 -1.28 0.66
N ARG A 254 -10.90 0.03 0.48
CA ARG A 254 -12.15 0.79 0.63
C ARG A 254 -13.14 0.51 -0.49
N ILE A 255 -12.67 0.00 -1.63
CA ILE A 255 -13.54 -0.35 -2.77
C ILE A 255 -14.52 -1.43 -2.34
N PRO A 256 -15.84 -1.20 -2.43
CA PRO A 256 -16.85 -2.15 -1.95
C PRO A 256 -16.72 -3.54 -2.56
N TYR A 257 -16.38 -3.63 -3.85
CA TYR A 257 -16.19 -4.91 -4.53
C TYR A 257 -15.03 -5.72 -3.94
N VAL A 258 -13.94 -5.07 -3.52
CA VAL A 258 -12.81 -5.72 -2.83
C VAL A 258 -13.28 -6.33 -1.52
N GLN A 259 -14.06 -5.60 -0.74
CA GLN A 259 -14.59 -6.08 0.55
C GLN A 259 -15.50 -7.30 0.35
N GLU A 260 -16.36 -7.28 -0.65
CA GLU A 260 -17.22 -8.40 -0.99
C GLU A 260 -16.44 -9.61 -1.48
N LEU A 261 -15.44 -9.39 -2.32
CA LEU A 261 -14.55 -10.43 -2.84
C LEU A 261 -13.79 -11.14 -1.72
N VAL A 262 -13.24 -10.39 -0.79
CA VAL A 262 -12.52 -10.92 0.39
C VAL A 262 -13.47 -11.70 1.30
N LYS A 263 -14.65 -11.14 1.58
CA LYS A 263 -15.69 -11.82 2.35
C LYS A 263 -16.08 -13.16 1.74
N ASN A 264 -16.32 -13.19 0.44
CA ASN A 264 -16.72 -14.41 -0.25
C ASN A 264 -15.61 -15.44 -0.28
N PHE A 265 -14.35 -15.02 -0.46
CA PHE A 265 -13.21 -15.93 -0.50
C PHE A 265 -12.92 -16.56 0.87
N PHE A 266 -12.88 -15.79 1.94
CA PHE A 266 -12.58 -16.28 3.28
C PHE A 266 -13.82 -16.79 4.03
N GLY A 267 -15.03 -16.55 3.52
CA GLY A 267 -16.28 -16.98 4.15
C GLY A 267 -16.62 -16.23 5.43
N LYS A 268 -16.07 -15.05 5.65
CA LYS A 268 -16.31 -14.20 6.82
C LYS A 268 -16.14 -12.71 6.50
N GLU A 269 -16.79 -11.87 7.30
CA GLU A 269 -16.66 -10.43 7.18
C GLU A 269 -15.23 -9.99 7.51
N PRO A 270 -14.54 -9.25 6.62
CA PRO A 270 -13.23 -8.71 6.94
C PRO A 270 -13.33 -7.62 8.00
N ASN A 271 -12.31 -7.53 8.86
CA ASN A 271 -12.19 -6.48 9.84
C ASN A 271 -11.65 -5.20 9.17
N LYS A 272 -12.44 -4.14 9.21
CA LYS A 272 -12.14 -2.81 8.66
C LYS A 272 -12.33 -1.69 9.69
N SER A 273 -12.21 -2.02 10.96
CA SER A 273 -12.44 -1.10 12.08
C SER A 273 -11.35 -0.02 12.23
N VAL A 274 -10.19 -0.24 11.63
CA VAL A 274 -9.09 0.73 11.59
C VAL A 274 -9.00 1.34 10.18
N ASN A 275 -8.63 2.61 10.10
CA ASN A 275 -8.42 3.28 8.81
C ASN A 275 -7.35 2.53 7.99
N PRO A 276 -7.69 1.93 6.83
CA PRO A 276 -6.77 1.10 6.08
C PRO A 276 -5.57 1.87 5.49
N ASP A 277 -5.67 3.19 5.33
CA ASP A 277 -4.56 4.03 4.86
C ASP A 277 -3.49 4.25 5.94
N GLU A 278 -3.86 4.16 7.21
CA GLU A 278 -3.03 4.53 8.36
C GLU A 278 -2.64 3.33 9.24
N VAL A 279 -3.25 2.18 9.02
CA VAL A 279 -3.16 1.02 9.93
C VAL A 279 -1.73 0.57 10.19
N VAL A 280 -0.87 0.54 9.18
CA VAL A 280 0.54 0.14 9.32
C VAL A 280 1.32 1.16 10.15
N ALA A 281 1.11 2.46 9.89
CA ALA A 281 1.74 3.54 10.66
C ALA A 281 1.28 3.54 12.13
N ILE A 282 0.00 3.29 12.38
CA ILE A 282 -0.54 3.13 13.75
C ILE A 282 0.14 1.96 14.46
N GLY A 283 0.28 0.81 13.81
CA GLY A 283 0.96 -0.36 14.36
C GLY A 283 2.44 -0.09 14.66
N ALA A 284 3.13 0.62 13.77
CA ALA A 284 4.50 1.05 13.98
C ALA A 284 4.62 1.99 15.20
N SER A 285 3.68 2.91 15.38
CA SER A 285 3.66 3.82 16.53
C SER A 285 3.43 3.10 17.86
N ILE A 286 2.57 2.08 17.86
CA ILE A 286 2.37 1.23 19.04
C ILE A 286 3.68 0.53 19.42
N GLN A 287 4.39 -0.02 18.44
CA GLN A 287 5.69 -0.65 18.66
C GLN A 287 6.75 0.36 19.12
N GLY A 288 6.70 1.60 18.66
CA GLY A 288 7.57 2.69 19.13
C GLY A 288 7.31 3.04 20.60
N GLY A 289 6.05 3.14 21.00
CA GLY A 289 5.65 3.43 22.39
C GLY A 289 6.09 2.37 23.39
N VAL A 290 6.09 1.11 23.00
CA VAL A 290 6.60 -0.01 23.84
C VAL A 290 8.07 0.18 24.21
N HIS A 291 8.86 0.84 23.38
CA HIS A 291 10.27 1.12 23.67
C HIS A 291 10.51 2.30 24.60
N GLU A 292 9.52 3.16 24.77
CA GLU A 292 9.61 4.33 25.64
C GLU A 292 9.08 4.07 27.05
N ASP A 293 8.38 2.94 27.28
CA ASP A 293 7.88 2.60 28.62
C ASP A 293 9.04 2.22 29.55
N PRO A 294 9.31 3.01 30.62
CA PRO A 294 10.36 2.72 31.60
C PRO A 294 10.22 1.36 32.29
N LEU A 295 8.98 0.88 32.48
CA LEU A 295 8.68 -0.39 33.12
C LEU A 295 9.10 -1.58 32.24
N GLU A 296 8.91 -1.50 30.92
CA GLU A 296 9.36 -2.54 30.01
C GLU A 296 10.88 -2.56 29.85
N LYS A 297 11.54 -1.38 29.88
CA LYS A 297 13.01 -1.32 29.96
C LYS A 297 13.56 -2.02 31.20
N GLU A 298 12.89 -1.85 32.33
CA GLU A 298 13.27 -2.47 33.60
C GLU A 298 13.04 -3.99 33.57
N MET A 299 11.92 -4.47 33.04
CA MET A 299 11.62 -5.89 32.84
C MET A 299 12.57 -6.56 31.84
N ALA A 300 12.91 -5.91 30.73
CA ALA A 300 13.88 -6.41 29.75
C ALA A 300 15.31 -6.49 30.33
N THR A 301 15.64 -5.64 31.31
CA THR A 301 16.93 -5.65 32.00
C THR A 301 16.98 -6.77 33.04
N LEU A 302 15.89 -7.02 33.75
CA LEU A 302 15.77 -8.11 34.75
C LEU A 302 15.78 -9.49 34.08
N SER A 303 15.21 -9.64 32.88
CA SER A 303 15.23 -10.91 32.14
C SER A 303 16.60 -11.29 31.58
N ARG A 304 17.52 -10.33 31.40
CA ARG A 304 18.91 -10.55 30.96
C ARG A 304 19.88 -10.79 32.10
N GLY A 305 19.47 -10.56 33.34
CA GLY A 305 20.31 -10.75 34.54
C GLY A 305 20.17 -12.10 35.24
N SER A 306 19.36 -13.02 34.68
CA SER A 306 19.08 -14.36 35.28
C SER A 306 19.61 -15.52 34.42
N SER A 307 20.68 -15.32 33.69
CA SER A 307 21.36 -16.40 32.95
C SER A 307 22.83 -16.48 33.30
#